data_701239da1b04ba0fd10d854106d4a95e
#
_entry.id   701239da1b04ba0fd10d854106d4a95e
#
_cell.length_a   1.000
_cell.length_b   1.000
_cell.length_c   1.000
_cell.angle_alpha   90.00
_cell.angle_beta   90.00
_cell.angle_gamma   90.00
#
_symmetry.space_group_name_H-M   'P 1'
#
loop_
_entity.id
_entity.type
_entity.pdbx_description
1 polymer ?
#
loop_
_entity_poly.entity_id
_entity_poly.type
_entity_poly.pdbx_seq_one_letter_code
_entity_poly.pdbx_strand_id
1 'polypeptide(L)'
;MNAFVDFFLAIRNSKFFNGLVIFVIIASALYAGISSYDIPTEYLYYLLLFDYSITVFFLIELVIRMVAERNLGKFFKDGWNIFDTTIVVLSLVPIGASSSVFVARLLRIIRVLRIITVIPAFRHIIDSLIKTIPRVGFIALLMFIFIYIWGAIGTMVFSQT
;
A
#
# COMPACT_ATOMS: atom_id res chain seq x y z
N MET A 1 7.10 33.11 -9.54
CA MET A 1 6.25 31.98 -9.90
C MET A 1 7.15 31.00 -10.61
N ASN A 2 7.41 29.84 -9.99
CA ASN A 2 8.54 28.98 -10.41
C ASN A 2 8.10 28.07 -11.56
N ALA A 3 8.51 28.38 -12.78
CA ALA A 3 8.31 27.56 -13.98
C ALA A 3 8.67 26.08 -13.76
N PHE A 4 9.62 25.83 -12.88
CA PHE A 4 10.04 24.49 -12.45
C PHE A 4 8.90 23.71 -11.79
N VAL A 5 8.19 24.30 -10.84
CA VAL A 5 7.08 23.64 -10.14
C VAL A 5 5.88 23.43 -11.07
N ASP A 6 5.62 24.39 -11.96
CA ASP A 6 4.54 24.28 -12.92
C ASP A 6 4.78 23.16 -13.94
N PHE A 7 6.04 22.91 -14.30
CA PHE A 7 6.44 21.77 -15.12
C PHE A 7 6.13 20.43 -14.42
N PHE A 8 6.49 20.29 -13.13
CA PHE A 8 6.19 19.06 -12.37
C PHE A 8 4.68 18.86 -12.15
N LEU A 9 3.93 19.94 -11.96
CA LEU A 9 2.46 19.89 -11.92
C LEU A 9 1.86 19.39 -13.23
N ALA A 10 2.39 19.83 -14.36
CA ALA A 10 1.94 19.36 -15.66
C ALA A 10 2.21 17.86 -15.87
N ILE A 11 3.38 17.39 -15.45
CA ILE A 11 3.72 15.95 -15.49
C ILE A 11 2.77 15.15 -14.60
N ARG A 12 2.59 15.55 -13.33
CA ARG A 12 1.70 14.90 -12.38
C ARG A 12 0.27 14.76 -12.89
N ASN A 13 -0.25 15.80 -13.57
CA ASN A 13 -1.61 15.83 -14.09
C ASN A 13 -1.76 15.15 -15.45
N SER A 14 -0.67 14.71 -16.07
CA SER A 14 -0.69 14.03 -17.36
C SER A 14 -1.35 12.65 -17.23
N LYS A 15 -2.35 12.40 -18.09
CA LYS A 15 -2.99 11.07 -18.21
C LYS A 15 -1.98 9.99 -18.59
N PHE A 16 -1.00 10.34 -19.40
CA PHE A 16 0.07 9.42 -19.81
C PHE A 16 0.93 9.02 -18.62
N PHE A 17 1.35 9.98 -17.79
CA PHE A 17 2.16 9.70 -16.60
C PHE A 17 1.41 8.81 -15.59
N ASN A 18 0.15 9.12 -15.33
CA ASN A 18 -0.69 8.29 -14.45
C ASN A 18 -0.90 6.88 -15.00
N GLY A 19 -1.09 6.74 -16.31
CA GLY A 19 -1.17 5.44 -16.99
C GLY A 19 0.12 4.65 -16.88
N LEU A 20 1.27 5.31 -17.02
CA LEU A 20 2.58 4.70 -16.87
C LEU A 20 2.81 4.20 -15.43
N VAL A 21 2.43 4.99 -14.43
CA VAL A 21 2.51 4.58 -13.01
C VAL A 21 1.67 3.33 -12.75
N ILE A 22 0.44 3.28 -13.24
CA ILE A 22 -0.43 2.10 -13.11
C ILE A 22 0.20 0.90 -13.80
N PHE A 23 0.73 1.07 -15.00
CA PHE A 23 1.42 0.00 -15.74
C PHE A 23 2.61 -0.56 -14.95
N VAL A 24 3.45 0.29 -14.36
CA VAL A 24 4.60 -0.13 -13.55
C VAL A 24 4.14 -0.85 -12.27
N ILE A 25 3.03 -0.44 -11.65
CA ILE A 25 2.45 -1.15 -10.51
C ILE A 25 2.00 -2.56 -10.90
N ILE A 26 1.33 -2.69 -12.03
CA ILE A 26 0.89 -4.01 -12.54
C ILE A 26 2.11 -4.89 -12.87
N ALA A 27 3.13 -4.33 -13.51
CA ALA A 27 4.38 -5.04 -13.80
C ALA A 27 5.08 -5.50 -12.51
N SER A 28 5.08 -4.65 -11.46
CA SER A 28 5.60 -5.00 -10.13
C SER A 28 4.81 -6.14 -9.48
N ALA A 29 3.48 -6.17 -9.64
CA ALA A 29 2.64 -7.24 -9.14
C ALA A 29 2.94 -8.58 -9.81
N LEU A 30 3.04 -8.57 -11.14
CA LEU A 30 3.41 -9.75 -11.92
C LEU A 30 4.81 -10.25 -11.53
N TYR A 31 5.77 -9.34 -11.38
CA TYR A 31 7.11 -9.66 -10.91
C TYR A 31 7.09 -10.31 -9.51
N ALA A 32 6.32 -9.77 -8.57
CA ALA A 32 6.18 -10.34 -7.23
C ALA A 32 5.61 -11.78 -7.28
N GLY A 33 4.65 -12.03 -8.18
CA GLY A 33 4.10 -13.36 -8.43
C GLY A 33 5.14 -14.33 -9.00
N ILE A 34 5.85 -13.91 -10.04
CA ILE A 34 6.89 -14.74 -10.69
C ILE A 34 8.04 -15.05 -9.71
N SER A 35 8.48 -14.06 -8.94
CA SER A 35 9.58 -14.22 -7.98
C SER A 35 9.23 -15.10 -6.77
N SER A 36 7.98 -15.55 -6.65
CA SER A 36 7.55 -16.52 -5.64
C SER A 36 7.85 -17.97 -6.02
N TYR A 37 8.14 -18.21 -7.30
CA TYR A 37 8.56 -19.54 -7.79
C TYR A 37 10.08 -19.68 -7.72
N ASP A 38 10.57 -20.93 -7.69
CA ASP A 38 11.99 -21.24 -7.77
C ASP A 38 12.49 -20.94 -9.20
N ILE A 39 13.24 -19.85 -9.33
CA ILE A 39 13.75 -19.38 -10.61
C ILE A 39 15.20 -19.83 -10.77
N PRO A 40 15.60 -20.33 -11.96
CA PRO A 40 16.99 -20.66 -12.24
C PRO A 40 17.92 -19.46 -12.00
N THR A 41 19.09 -19.71 -11.45
CA THR A 41 20.07 -18.69 -11.06
C THR A 41 20.51 -17.78 -12.21
N GLU A 42 20.41 -18.25 -13.45
CA GLU A 42 20.73 -17.50 -14.66
C GLU A 42 19.86 -16.24 -14.85
N TYR A 43 18.60 -16.29 -14.41
CA TYR A 43 17.65 -15.18 -14.55
C TYR A 43 17.63 -14.25 -13.34
N LEU A 44 18.29 -14.64 -12.25
CA LEU A 44 18.27 -13.90 -11.00
C LEU A 44 18.79 -12.47 -11.15
N TYR A 45 19.86 -12.29 -11.96
CA TYR A 45 20.44 -10.98 -12.24
C TYR A 45 19.45 -10.05 -12.94
N TYR A 46 18.76 -10.53 -13.97
CA TYR A 46 17.76 -9.73 -14.71
C TYR A 46 16.58 -9.35 -13.83
N LEU A 47 16.16 -10.26 -12.96
CA LEU A 47 15.08 -10.02 -12.02
C LEU A 47 15.45 -8.98 -10.97
N LEU A 48 16.65 -9.01 -10.44
CA LEU A 48 17.16 -7.99 -9.51
C LEU A 48 17.26 -6.62 -10.18
N LEU A 49 17.77 -6.56 -11.42
CA LEU A 49 17.84 -5.33 -12.19
C LEU A 49 16.47 -4.73 -12.46
N PHE A 50 15.49 -5.57 -12.76
CA PHE A 50 14.10 -5.16 -12.97
C PHE A 50 13.48 -4.63 -11.69
N ASP A 51 13.65 -5.32 -10.56
CA ASP A 51 13.18 -4.88 -9.24
C ASP A 51 13.78 -3.53 -8.83
N TYR A 52 15.07 -3.36 -9.07
CA TYR A 52 15.76 -2.10 -8.80
C TYR A 52 15.22 -0.96 -9.69
N SER A 53 15.00 -1.22 -10.96
CA SER A 53 14.43 -0.25 -11.91
C SER A 53 13.03 0.21 -11.49
N ILE A 54 12.17 -0.71 -11.04
CA ILE A 54 10.84 -0.40 -10.50
C ILE A 54 10.96 0.49 -9.26
N THR A 55 11.88 0.17 -8.35
CA THR A 55 12.08 0.93 -7.11
C THR A 55 12.53 2.37 -7.40
N VAL A 56 13.49 2.54 -8.31
CA VAL A 56 13.97 3.85 -8.76
C VAL A 56 12.85 4.65 -9.43
N PHE A 57 12.05 4.00 -10.27
CA PHE A 57 10.89 4.66 -10.90
C PHE A 57 9.91 5.19 -9.86
N PHE A 58 9.56 4.42 -8.85
CA PHE A 58 8.66 4.85 -7.79
C PHE A 58 9.25 5.95 -6.92
N LEU A 59 10.56 5.94 -6.70
CA LEU A 59 11.24 7.02 -6.00
C LEU A 59 11.14 8.34 -6.78
N ILE A 60 11.41 8.29 -8.07
CA ILE A 60 11.31 9.47 -8.94
C ILE A 60 9.87 10.00 -8.97
N GLU A 61 8.89 9.13 -9.11
CA GLU A 61 7.47 9.46 -9.10
C GLU A 61 7.06 10.15 -7.79
N LEU A 62 7.51 9.63 -6.63
CA LEU A 62 7.26 10.22 -5.33
C LEU A 62 7.88 11.63 -5.23
N VAL A 63 9.12 11.80 -5.67
CA VAL A 63 9.80 13.10 -5.67
C VAL A 63 9.04 14.11 -6.55
N ILE A 64 8.58 13.69 -7.73
CA ILE A 64 7.76 14.54 -8.62
C ILE A 64 6.50 15.02 -7.89
N ARG A 65 5.80 14.13 -7.19
CA ARG A 65 4.60 14.50 -6.42
C ARG A 65 4.93 15.46 -5.29
N MET A 66 5.99 15.22 -4.54
CA MET A 66 6.41 16.08 -3.43
C MET A 66 6.75 17.48 -3.91
N VAL A 67 7.48 17.62 -5.01
CA VAL A 67 7.85 18.90 -5.60
C VAL A 67 6.61 19.63 -6.17
N ALA A 68 5.70 18.89 -6.80
CA ALA A 68 4.48 19.45 -7.37
C ALA A 68 3.53 20.03 -6.29
N GLU A 69 3.52 19.51 -5.06
CA GLU A 69 2.65 19.99 -3.97
C GLU A 69 3.10 21.34 -3.38
N ARG A 70 4.28 21.87 -3.75
CA ARG A 70 4.88 23.14 -3.26
C ARG A 70 5.07 23.26 -1.76
N ASN A 71 4.33 22.53 -0.95
CA ASN A 71 4.37 22.58 0.51
C ASN A 71 4.40 21.17 1.09
N LEU A 72 5.57 20.76 1.57
CA LEU A 72 5.78 19.45 2.18
C LEU A 72 4.87 19.23 3.39
N GLY A 73 4.59 20.29 4.17
CA GLY A 73 3.69 20.19 5.30
C GLY A 73 2.25 19.87 4.88
N LYS A 74 1.80 20.35 3.72
CA LYS A 74 0.49 20.02 3.15
C LYS A 74 0.48 18.60 2.56
N PHE A 75 1.59 18.20 1.93
CA PHE A 75 1.76 16.85 1.39
C PHE A 75 1.60 15.78 2.48
N PHE A 76 2.25 15.97 3.65
CA PHE A 76 2.17 15.04 4.77
C PHE A 76 0.91 15.18 5.65
N LYS A 77 0.01 16.11 5.36
CA LYS A 77 -1.32 16.15 5.99
C LYS A 77 -2.31 15.17 5.34
N ASP A 78 -2.08 14.78 4.09
CA ASP A 78 -2.88 13.76 3.43
C ASP A 78 -2.37 12.36 3.83
N GLY A 79 -3.23 11.59 4.50
CA GLY A 79 -2.91 10.23 4.94
C GLY A 79 -2.52 9.30 3.80
N TRP A 80 -3.06 9.50 2.61
CA TRP A 80 -2.71 8.72 1.42
C TRP A 80 -1.28 9.00 0.93
N ASN A 81 -0.83 10.24 1.03
CA ASN A 81 0.55 10.60 0.70
C ASN A 81 1.54 10.02 1.73
N ILE A 82 1.18 10.00 3.01
CA ILE A 82 1.98 9.34 4.06
C ILE A 82 2.09 7.85 3.78
N PHE A 83 0.97 7.19 3.47
CA PHE A 83 0.94 5.77 3.15
C PHE A 83 1.85 5.44 1.95
N ASP A 84 1.74 6.20 0.87
CA ASP A 84 2.53 6.02 -0.33
C ASP A 84 4.03 6.24 -0.07
N THR A 85 4.38 7.30 0.65
CA THR A 85 5.76 7.59 1.08
C THR A 85 6.32 6.45 1.93
N THR A 86 5.54 5.93 2.87
CA THR A 86 5.95 4.83 3.73
C THR A 86 6.27 3.58 2.92
N ILE A 87 5.46 3.23 1.93
CA ILE A 87 5.71 2.08 1.05
C ILE A 87 7.02 2.26 0.27
N VAL A 88 7.27 3.46 -0.28
CA VAL A 88 8.50 3.73 -1.04
C VAL A 88 9.72 3.65 -0.12
N VAL A 89 9.67 4.28 1.05
CA VAL A 89 10.78 4.26 2.02
C VAL A 89 11.07 2.84 2.48
N LEU A 90 10.06 2.05 2.83
CA LEU A 90 10.24 0.64 3.19
C LEU A 90 10.86 -0.18 2.05
N SER A 91 10.56 0.18 0.81
CA SER A 91 11.14 -0.48 -0.38
C SER A 91 12.61 -0.13 -0.61
N LEU A 92 13.06 1.02 -0.09
CA LEU A 92 14.44 1.50 -0.20
C LEU A 92 15.33 1.00 0.95
N VAL A 93 14.74 0.57 2.08
CA VAL A 93 15.54 0.05 3.19
C VAL A 93 16.32 -1.15 2.68
N PRO A 94 17.67 -1.09 2.65
CA PRO A 94 18.47 -2.25 2.34
C PRO A 94 18.23 -3.27 3.44
N ILE A 95 17.54 -4.33 3.12
CA ILE A 95 17.32 -5.43 4.02
C ILE A 95 18.70 -6.07 4.20
N GLY A 96 19.37 -5.68 5.29
CA GLY A 96 20.69 -6.17 5.60
C GLY A 96 20.72 -7.70 5.64
N ALA A 97 21.91 -8.28 5.60
CA ALA A 97 22.15 -9.73 5.53
C ALA A 97 21.46 -10.58 6.61
N SER A 98 20.84 -9.93 7.61
CA SER A 98 20.08 -10.57 8.69
C SER A 98 18.54 -10.59 8.48
N SER A 99 18.02 -9.93 7.44
CA SER A 99 16.59 -9.95 7.18
C SER A 99 16.20 -11.23 6.44
N SER A 100 15.19 -11.91 6.93
CA SER A 100 14.72 -13.15 6.30
C SER A 100 14.25 -12.86 4.85
N VAL A 101 14.46 -13.82 3.96
CA VAL A 101 13.92 -13.83 2.59
C VAL A 101 12.42 -13.53 2.55
N PHE A 102 11.73 -13.90 3.61
CA PHE A 102 10.31 -13.64 3.82
C PHE A 102 9.98 -12.13 3.88
N VAL A 103 10.76 -11.34 4.63
CA VAL A 103 10.56 -9.88 4.72
C VAL A 103 10.77 -9.22 3.35
N ALA A 104 11.79 -9.65 2.60
CA ALA A 104 12.01 -9.14 1.25
C ALA A 104 10.83 -9.41 0.31
N ARG A 105 10.24 -10.61 0.38
CA ARG A 105 9.02 -10.95 -0.38
C ARG A 105 7.83 -10.10 0.04
N LEU A 106 7.61 -9.91 1.34
CA LEU A 106 6.53 -9.06 1.86
C LEU A 106 6.63 -7.63 1.35
N LEU A 107 7.81 -7.03 1.37
CA LEU A 107 8.02 -5.66 0.89
C LEU A 107 7.73 -5.51 -0.61
N ARG A 108 8.04 -6.53 -1.41
CA ARG A 108 7.67 -6.54 -2.83
C ARG A 108 6.16 -6.57 -3.04
N ILE A 109 5.44 -7.38 -2.26
CA ILE A 109 3.97 -7.47 -2.33
C ILE A 109 3.33 -6.16 -1.86
N ILE A 110 3.84 -5.56 -0.79
CA ILE A 110 3.32 -4.29 -0.23
C ILE A 110 3.38 -3.15 -1.26
N ARG A 111 4.36 -3.14 -2.18
CA ARG A 111 4.41 -2.16 -3.27
C ARG A 111 3.14 -2.16 -4.14
N VAL A 112 2.51 -3.31 -4.31
CA VAL A 112 1.28 -3.43 -5.12
C VAL A 112 0.13 -2.64 -4.49
N LEU A 113 0.14 -2.45 -3.16
CA LEU A 113 -0.86 -1.65 -2.46
C LEU A 113 -0.87 -0.18 -2.89
N ARG A 114 0.17 0.30 -3.57
CA ARG A 114 0.18 1.62 -4.18
C ARG A 114 -0.94 1.83 -5.21
N ILE A 115 -1.49 0.76 -5.79
CA ILE A 115 -2.65 0.87 -6.68
C ILE A 115 -3.83 1.58 -6.01
N ILE A 116 -3.97 1.43 -4.68
CA ILE A 116 -5.01 2.09 -3.89
C ILE A 116 -4.81 3.61 -3.88
N THR A 117 -3.57 4.07 -3.84
CA THR A 117 -3.25 5.51 -3.80
C THR A 117 -3.33 6.16 -5.17
N VAL A 118 -3.05 5.42 -6.23
CA VAL A 118 -3.01 5.94 -7.60
C VAL A 118 -4.40 6.00 -8.23
N ILE A 119 -5.26 5.03 -7.93
CA ILE A 119 -6.62 4.97 -8.50
C ILE A 119 -7.62 5.60 -7.52
N PRO A 120 -8.24 6.76 -7.87
CA PRO A 120 -9.16 7.48 -6.99
C PRO A 120 -10.35 6.64 -6.52
N ALA A 121 -10.85 5.74 -7.37
CA ALA A 121 -11.96 4.86 -7.03
C ALA A 121 -11.64 3.97 -5.82
N PHE A 122 -10.43 3.42 -5.75
CA PHE A 122 -10.02 2.61 -4.60
C PHE A 122 -9.87 3.43 -3.32
N ARG A 123 -9.35 4.67 -3.42
CA ARG A 123 -9.31 5.59 -2.26
C ARG A 123 -10.71 5.81 -1.68
N HIS A 124 -11.70 6.10 -2.52
CA HIS A 124 -13.08 6.32 -2.06
C HIS A 124 -13.68 5.08 -1.39
N ILE A 125 -13.40 3.89 -1.91
CA ILE A 125 -13.85 2.64 -1.31
C ILE A 125 -13.23 2.46 0.08
N ILE A 126 -11.92 2.60 0.19
CA ILE A 126 -11.19 2.45 1.46
C ILE A 126 -11.61 3.52 2.48
N ASP A 127 -11.77 4.79 2.07
CA ASP A 127 -12.23 5.87 2.94
C ASP A 127 -13.64 5.57 3.48
N SER A 128 -14.51 5.02 2.64
CA SER A 128 -15.86 4.60 3.04
C SER A 128 -15.82 3.44 4.03
N LEU A 129 -14.97 2.46 3.80
CA LEU A 129 -14.76 1.33 4.70
C LEU A 129 -14.27 1.81 6.07
N ILE A 130 -13.22 2.65 6.10
CA ILE A 130 -12.64 3.18 7.34
C ILE A 130 -13.71 3.96 8.15
N LYS A 131 -14.54 4.77 7.48
CA LYS A 131 -15.62 5.51 8.12
C LYS A 131 -16.74 4.60 8.66
N THR A 132 -16.90 3.42 8.07
CA THR A 132 -17.93 2.45 8.44
C THR A 132 -17.49 1.53 9.57
N ILE A 133 -16.20 1.25 9.73
CA ILE A 133 -15.63 0.37 10.75
C ILE A 133 -16.15 0.69 12.17
N PRO A 134 -16.18 1.95 12.65
CA PRO A 134 -16.69 2.25 13.99
C PRO A 134 -18.15 1.83 14.17
N ARG A 135 -18.99 2.06 13.15
CA ARG A 135 -20.42 1.69 13.21
C ARG A 135 -20.61 0.18 13.28
N VAL A 136 -19.89 -0.56 12.44
CA VAL A 136 -19.90 -2.03 12.47
C VAL A 136 -19.33 -2.55 13.79
N GLY A 137 -18.31 -1.92 14.33
CA GLY A 137 -17.70 -2.25 15.61
C GLY A 137 -18.71 -2.17 16.78
N PHE A 138 -19.55 -1.13 16.82
CA PHE A 138 -20.62 -1.02 17.82
C PHE A 138 -21.66 -2.13 17.70
N ILE A 139 -22.06 -2.48 16.47
CA ILE A 139 -23.00 -3.57 16.23
C ILE A 139 -22.39 -4.91 16.65
N ALA A 140 -21.12 -5.15 16.30
CA ALA A 140 -20.41 -6.37 16.69
C ALA A 140 -20.26 -6.48 18.20
N LEU A 141 -19.97 -5.38 18.89
CA LEU A 141 -19.92 -5.34 20.36
C LEU A 141 -21.25 -5.69 20.98
N LEU A 142 -22.34 -5.12 20.47
CA LEU A 142 -23.70 -5.41 20.95
C LEU A 142 -24.04 -6.89 20.74
N MET A 143 -23.74 -7.44 19.57
CA MET A 143 -23.94 -8.86 19.30
C MET A 143 -23.12 -9.74 20.24
N PHE A 144 -21.86 -9.37 20.50
CA PHE A 144 -20.99 -10.09 21.42
C PHE A 144 -21.59 -10.13 22.84
N ILE A 145 -22.05 -8.98 23.36
CA ILE A 145 -22.70 -8.89 24.67
C ILE A 145 -23.96 -9.76 24.70
N PHE A 146 -24.77 -9.71 23.65
CA PHE A 146 -25.98 -10.50 23.57
C PHE A 146 -25.70 -12.02 23.60
N ILE A 147 -24.75 -12.48 22.79
CA ILE A 147 -24.31 -13.88 22.76
C ILE A 147 -23.73 -14.30 24.11
N TYR A 148 -22.93 -13.43 24.73
CA TYR A 148 -22.34 -13.70 26.05
C TYR A 148 -23.42 -13.89 27.12
N ILE A 149 -24.44 -13.01 27.17
CA ILE A 149 -25.56 -13.11 28.13
C ILE A 149 -26.33 -14.41 27.92
N TRP A 150 -26.66 -14.75 26.67
CA TRP A 150 -27.34 -16.00 26.35
C TRP A 150 -26.52 -17.23 26.66
N GLY A 151 -25.21 -17.18 26.42
CA GLY A 151 -24.28 -18.25 26.79
C GLY A 151 -24.22 -18.43 28.30
N ALA A 152 -24.12 -17.35 29.08
CA ALA A 152 -24.12 -17.40 30.54
C ALA A 152 -25.42 -17.96 31.11
N ILE A 153 -26.58 -17.56 30.59
CA ILE A 153 -27.89 -18.12 30.98
C ILE A 153 -27.96 -19.61 30.66
N GLY A 154 -27.49 -19.99 29.45
CA GLY A 154 -27.45 -21.41 29.05
C GLY A 154 -26.59 -22.26 29.99
N THR A 155 -25.41 -21.80 30.36
CA THR A 155 -24.57 -22.51 31.31
C THR A 155 -25.21 -22.64 32.70
N MET A 156 -25.88 -21.56 33.19
CA MET A 156 -26.58 -21.64 34.49
C MET A 156 -27.77 -22.60 34.47
N VAL A 157 -28.52 -22.66 33.38
CA VAL A 157 -29.69 -23.53 33.27
C VAL A 157 -29.29 -24.99 33.06
N PHE A 158 -28.30 -25.27 32.22
CA PHE A 158 -27.92 -26.65 31.84
C PHE A 158 -26.78 -27.26 32.65
N SER A 159 -26.03 -26.47 33.43
CA SER A 159 -24.97 -27.03 34.29
C SER A 159 -25.48 -27.69 35.56
N GLN A 160 -26.79 -27.62 35.85
CA GLN A 160 -27.43 -28.25 37.00
C GLN A 160 -28.07 -29.60 36.67
N THR A 161 -27.93 -30.07 35.44
CA THR A 161 -28.28 -31.45 35.02
C THR A 161 -27.07 -32.29 34.80
#